data_d4d69ef6fce61f635810b86ed1e75989
#
_entry.id   d4d69ef6fce61f635810b86ed1e75989
#
_cell.length_a   1.000
_cell.length_b   1.000
_cell.length_c   1.000
_cell.angle_alpha   90.00
_cell.angle_beta   90.00
_cell.angle_gamma   90.00
#
_symmetry.space_group_name_H-M   'P 1'
#
loop_
_entity.id
_entity.type
_entity.pdbx_description
1 polymer ?
#
loop_
_entity_poly.entity_id
_entity_poly.type
_entity_poly.pdbx_seq_one_letter_code
_entity_poly.pdbx_strand_id
1 'polypeptide(L)'
;MRGITLLACFTSVFADGNDPRDFDSDLLMPGFHFVPFPWDWQNDPNGPMWDPVHEKYHLFYQYQTPRMWGHAVSDDLVDWVQLPMALKREHWYDQGGDFSGSATVLDDDASTVVLTVSSSDNTEIFVALPEDRSDPYLTNWTLPDYNPIYTTDARDPTEIMKTSKGTYRIADGTAVGTEIWEVNAFEDIFTNDTWTKIGTFQSNDGGAYWECPDVFPLPGAEEANLWVSKYSRSGDHYYLGMYDEDAATFTPLERYEGNPKTYDHGPFYASKTFLDKKDDASRRVLWGWQRMDKPEDTWQGQTQGVPREVKALPVTGSNKVDESPFYLTNFPIKELETLRDEDSHVANALPGGAQSFEIHDDEPVLLDAVSGRMLDMKFDIDYLNDGAQACGIRVLWTPGSDEYTDVLIDQRWVRYRATKNIGCWHHHHCFHSPRFPRLSVKQERKNYLANSHIFICLHSITTHRFAPYSLALTENNVGTDVNFRVLVDSSIIEVFINFGEETQTLFSYPTTSTSVSVGLIGAHCVFHSFESWNMNPYQFDASLVM
;
A
#
# COMPACT_ATOMS: atom_id res chain seq x y z
N MET A 1 -13.68 -0.51 53.88
CA MET A 1 -13.39 0.43 52.79
C MET A 1 -13.47 -0.40 51.52
N ARG A 2 -14.53 -0.21 50.76
CA ARG A 2 -14.71 -0.91 49.46
C ARG A 2 -14.19 0.02 48.41
N GLY A 3 -13.15 -0.40 47.68
CA GLY A 3 -12.63 0.33 46.53
C GLY A 3 -13.67 0.32 45.40
N ILE A 4 -14.06 1.50 44.99
CA ILE A 4 -14.85 1.71 43.80
C ILE A 4 -13.85 1.78 42.65
N THR A 5 -13.80 0.74 41.85
CA THR A 5 -13.13 0.76 40.56
C THR A 5 -13.99 1.60 39.62
N LEU A 6 -13.56 2.81 39.30
CA LEU A 6 -14.15 3.57 38.18
C LEU A 6 -13.74 2.87 36.90
N LEU A 7 -14.68 2.15 36.32
CA LEU A 7 -14.65 1.78 34.90
C LEU A 7 -14.89 3.09 34.13
N ALA A 8 -13.85 3.70 33.61
CA ALA A 8 -13.99 4.75 32.63
C ALA A 8 -14.51 4.10 31.34
N CYS A 9 -15.81 4.21 31.09
CA CYS A 9 -16.36 4.05 29.76
C CYS A 9 -15.77 5.21 28.91
N PHE A 10 -14.77 4.91 28.10
CA PHE A 10 -14.46 5.74 26.97
C PHE A 10 -15.60 5.57 25.96
N THR A 11 -16.59 6.43 26.03
CA THR A 11 -17.51 6.67 24.93
C THR A 11 -16.67 7.23 23.77
N SER A 12 -16.74 6.56 22.63
CA SER A 12 -16.15 7.01 21.36
C SER A 12 -16.35 8.52 21.17
N VAL A 13 -15.28 9.23 20.89
CA VAL A 13 -15.25 10.68 20.61
C VAL A 13 -15.99 11.02 19.31
N PHE A 14 -16.34 10.01 18.52
CA PHE A 14 -17.04 10.17 17.26
C PHE A 14 -18.50 10.54 17.52
N ALA A 15 -18.80 11.84 17.42
CA ALA A 15 -20.18 12.30 17.38
C ALA A 15 -20.65 12.24 15.92
N ASP A 16 -21.75 11.54 15.68
CA ASP A 16 -22.48 11.60 14.41
C ASP A 16 -22.64 13.08 13.97
N GLY A 17 -21.93 13.50 12.93
CA GLY A 17 -22.07 14.85 12.37
C GLY A 17 -20.80 15.61 12.00
N ASN A 18 -19.60 15.09 12.30
CA ASN A 18 -18.32 15.73 11.97
C ASN A 18 -17.63 15.16 10.71
N ASP A 19 -18.25 14.20 10.04
CA ASP A 19 -17.77 13.68 8.77
C ASP A 19 -18.24 14.57 7.62
N PRO A 20 -17.35 15.31 6.96
CA PRO A 20 -17.71 16.22 5.88
C PRO A 20 -17.87 15.53 4.51
N ARG A 21 -17.72 14.21 4.41
CA ARG A 21 -17.85 13.48 3.14
C ARG A 21 -19.32 13.38 2.72
N ASP A 22 -19.58 13.58 1.44
CA ASP A 22 -20.92 13.49 0.86
C ASP A 22 -20.99 12.38 -0.19
N PHE A 23 -21.26 11.17 0.27
CA PHE A 23 -21.34 9.96 -0.56
C PHE A 23 -22.56 9.92 -1.49
N ASP A 24 -23.56 10.76 -1.23
CA ASP A 24 -24.78 10.84 -2.05
C ASP A 24 -24.57 11.73 -3.27
N SER A 25 -23.81 12.81 -3.11
CA SER A 25 -23.55 13.75 -4.21
C SER A 25 -22.29 13.38 -5.01
N ASP A 26 -21.31 12.70 -4.44
CA ASP A 26 -20.10 12.26 -5.12
C ASP A 26 -19.97 10.73 -5.14
N LEU A 27 -20.36 10.14 -6.27
CA LEU A 27 -20.35 8.70 -6.48
C LEU A 27 -18.94 8.09 -6.43
N LEU A 28 -17.90 8.90 -6.56
CA LEU A 28 -16.51 8.48 -6.63
C LEU A 28 -15.77 8.66 -5.29
N MET A 29 -16.41 9.28 -4.31
CA MET A 29 -15.85 9.48 -2.98
C MET A 29 -15.63 8.13 -2.29
N PRO A 30 -14.38 7.78 -1.90
CA PRO A 30 -14.12 6.53 -1.19
C PRO A 30 -14.65 6.60 0.24
N GLY A 31 -15.20 5.47 0.72
CA GLY A 31 -15.76 5.35 2.06
C GLY A 31 -14.77 4.84 3.09
N PHE A 32 -13.85 3.95 2.71
CA PHE A 32 -12.92 3.32 3.66
C PHE A 32 -11.43 3.42 3.29
N HIS A 33 -11.10 4.23 2.27
CA HIS A 33 -9.72 4.67 2.03
C HIS A 33 -9.53 6.05 2.66
N PHE A 34 -8.41 6.26 3.34
CA PHE A 34 -8.12 7.53 4.02
C PHE A 34 -7.98 8.69 3.04
N VAL A 35 -8.80 9.73 3.23
CA VAL A 35 -8.80 10.98 2.47
C VAL A 35 -8.83 12.16 3.44
N PRO A 36 -7.86 13.08 3.43
CA PRO A 36 -7.88 14.24 4.31
C PRO A 36 -8.86 15.31 3.82
N PHE A 37 -9.50 15.99 4.76
CA PHE A 37 -10.32 17.19 4.49
C PHE A 37 -9.42 18.44 4.35
N PRO A 38 -9.72 19.42 3.50
CA PRO A 38 -10.91 19.58 2.64
C PRO A 38 -10.76 18.96 1.22
N TRP A 39 -10.23 17.76 1.09
CA TRP A 39 -10.03 17.03 -0.17
C TRP A 39 -8.94 17.64 -1.04
N ASP A 40 -7.95 18.26 -0.41
CA ASP A 40 -6.77 18.77 -1.09
C ASP A 40 -5.80 17.65 -1.46
N TRP A 41 -4.79 18.01 -2.22
CA TRP A 41 -3.74 17.08 -2.62
C TRP A 41 -3.02 16.48 -1.41
N GLN A 42 -3.00 15.16 -1.35
CA GLN A 42 -2.08 14.40 -0.52
C GLN A 42 -1.28 13.43 -1.38
N ASN A 43 -0.13 12.99 -0.89
CA ASN A 43 0.66 11.94 -1.53
C ASN A 43 1.34 11.03 -0.50
N ASP A 44 2.65 11.04 -0.36
CA ASP A 44 3.42 10.07 0.39
C ASP A 44 2.95 9.91 1.85
N PRO A 45 2.73 8.69 2.36
CA PRO A 45 2.64 8.44 3.79
C PRO A 45 4.03 8.60 4.39
N ASN A 46 4.21 9.58 5.28
CA ASN A 46 5.54 10.00 5.70
C ASN A 46 6.02 9.40 7.01
N GLY A 47 5.14 9.10 7.92
CA GLY A 47 5.53 8.63 9.24
C GLY A 47 4.37 7.94 9.95
N PRO A 48 3.84 6.82 9.41
CA PRO A 48 2.92 6.01 10.19
C PRO A 48 3.65 5.46 11.42
N MET A 49 3.01 5.46 12.58
CA MET A 49 3.59 4.95 13.81
C MET A 49 2.54 4.49 14.83
N TRP A 50 2.96 3.66 15.76
CA TRP A 50 2.25 3.36 16.99
C TRP A 50 2.90 4.10 18.16
N ASP A 51 2.13 4.92 18.87
CA ASP A 51 2.57 5.57 20.12
C ASP A 51 2.19 4.71 21.34
N PRO A 52 3.13 4.02 21.98
CA PRO A 52 2.85 3.13 23.10
C PRO A 52 2.47 3.86 24.40
N VAL A 53 2.74 5.17 24.51
CA VAL A 53 2.41 5.96 25.71
C VAL A 53 0.93 6.30 25.74
N HIS A 54 0.36 6.63 24.59
CA HIS A 54 -1.05 7.03 24.49
C HIS A 54 -1.93 5.98 23.86
N GLU A 55 -1.33 4.84 23.44
CA GLU A 55 -2.04 3.75 22.75
C GLU A 55 -2.79 4.27 21.51
N LYS A 56 -2.10 5.05 20.67
CA LYS A 56 -2.64 5.67 19.47
C LYS A 56 -1.77 5.38 18.26
N TYR A 57 -2.43 5.23 17.13
CA TYR A 57 -1.79 5.25 15.81
C TYR A 57 -1.75 6.67 15.29
N HIS A 58 -0.65 7.04 14.66
CA HIS A 58 -0.50 8.29 13.95
C HIS A 58 -0.18 8.02 12.50
N LEU A 59 -0.75 8.82 11.61
CA LEU A 59 -0.45 8.85 10.19
C LEU A 59 -0.09 10.28 9.79
N PHE A 60 1.15 10.45 9.33
CA PHE A 60 1.58 11.70 8.70
C PHE A 60 1.62 11.47 7.19
N TYR A 61 1.35 12.53 6.44
CA TYR A 61 1.32 12.44 4.98
C TYR A 61 1.70 13.78 4.36
N GLN A 62 2.34 13.74 3.18
CA GLN A 62 2.55 14.97 2.43
C GLN A 62 1.20 15.55 2.03
N TYR A 63 1.03 16.84 2.26
CA TYR A 63 -0.25 17.52 2.10
C TYR A 63 -0.06 18.90 1.47
N GLN A 64 -0.95 19.25 0.54
CA GLN A 64 -0.99 20.52 -0.18
C GLN A 64 0.26 20.83 -1.04
N THR A 65 0.31 22.03 -1.62
CA THR A 65 1.42 22.53 -2.44
C THR A 65 1.68 23.98 -2.05
N PRO A 66 2.91 24.36 -1.65
CA PRO A 66 4.09 23.50 -1.49
C PRO A 66 3.94 22.55 -0.31
N ARG A 67 4.64 21.41 -0.35
CA ARG A 67 4.43 20.28 0.56
C ARG A 67 4.66 20.64 2.02
N MET A 68 3.77 20.16 2.85
CA MET A 68 3.79 20.19 4.31
C MET A 68 3.36 18.80 4.81
N TRP A 69 3.41 18.56 6.11
CA TRP A 69 2.91 17.29 6.64
C TRP A 69 1.56 17.46 7.30
N GLY A 70 0.53 16.83 6.74
CA GLY A 70 -0.74 16.58 7.40
C GLY A 70 -0.60 15.53 8.49
N HIS A 71 -1.56 15.47 9.41
CA HIS A 71 -1.54 14.58 10.55
C HIS A 71 -2.95 14.05 10.84
N ALA A 72 -3.05 12.77 11.13
CA ALA A 72 -4.26 12.13 11.62
C ALA A 72 -3.92 11.11 12.69
N VAL A 73 -4.87 10.85 13.61
CA VAL A 73 -4.71 9.92 14.72
C VAL A 73 -5.88 8.92 14.73
N SER A 74 -5.58 7.68 15.15
CA SER A 74 -6.56 6.59 15.21
C SER A 74 -6.34 5.71 16.43
N ASP A 75 -7.40 5.06 16.90
CA ASP A 75 -7.34 4.03 17.94
C ASP A 75 -7.15 2.61 17.37
N ASP A 76 -7.46 2.41 16.08
CA ASP A 76 -7.62 1.08 15.46
C ASP A 76 -7.11 0.96 14.01
N LEU A 77 -6.49 2.00 13.44
CA LEU A 77 -6.05 2.10 12.04
C LEU A 77 -7.19 2.20 11.01
N VAL A 78 -8.42 2.28 11.47
CA VAL A 78 -9.63 2.31 10.62
C VAL A 78 -10.34 3.63 10.75
N ASP A 79 -10.72 4.02 11.98
CA ASP A 79 -11.41 5.28 12.26
C ASP A 79 -10.39 6.39 12.56
N TRP A 80 -10.57 7.58 11.99
CA TRP A 80 -9.56 8.64 12.01
C TRP A 80 -10.07 9.99 12.48
N VAL A 81 -9.26 10.65 13.30
CA VAL A 81 -9.41 12.07 13.65
C VAL A 81 -8.31 12.85 12.93
N GLN A 82 -8.68 13.78 12.06
CA GLN A 82 -7.73 14.66 11.40
C GLN A 82 -7.32 15.80 12.34
N LEU A 83 -6.02 16.04 12.39
CA LEU A 83 -5.40 17.07 13.22
C LEU A 83 -4.89 18.23 12.36
N PRO A 84 -4.58 19.39 12.96
CA PRO A 84 -3.82 20.42 12.28
C PRO A 84 -2.49 19.89 11.73
N MET A 85 -1.98 20.53 10.69
CA MET A 85 -0.70 20.14 10.09
C MET A 85 0.42 20.09 11.13
N ALA A 86 1.16 18.98 11.14
CA ALA A 86 2.30 18.79 12.03
C ALA A 86 3.47 19.68 11.63
N LEU A 87 3.77 19.81 10.32
CA LEU A 87 4.88 20.64 9.81
C LEU A 87 4.36 21.68 8.82
N LYS A 88 4.92 22.91 8.87
CA LYS A 88 4.38 24.10 8.19
C LYS A 88 5.41 24.99 7.50
N ARG A 89 6.62 24.56 7.24
CA ARG A 89 7.65 25.35 6.53
C ARG A 89 7.95 26.70 7.22
N GLU A 90 8.49 26.67 8.39
CA GLU A 90 8.75 27.89 9.20
C GLU A 90 10.23 28.31 9.23
N HIS A 91 11.15 27.48 8.69
CA HIS A 91 12.59 27.66 8.78
C HIS A 91 13.23 27.87 7.42
N TRP A 92 14.50 28.30 7.42
CA TRP A 92 15.22 28.59 6.18
C TRP A 92 15.48 27.33 5.33
N TYR A 93 15.61 26.15 5.96
CA TYR A 93 15.89 24.88 5.31
C TYR A 93 14.63 24.18 4.75
N ASP A 94 13.43 24.61 5.15
CA ASP A 94 12.16 23.99 4.74
C ASP A 94 11.30 24.84 3.79
N GLN A 95 11.81 26.01 3.35
CA GLN A 95 11.03 26.98 2.56
C GLN A 95 10.46 26.42 1.26
N GLY A 96 11.15 25.49 0.62
CA GLY A 96 10.69 24.83 -0.59
C GLY A 96 9.63 23.76 -0.36
N GLY A 97 9.54 23.23 0.84
CA GLY A 97 8.60 22.17 1.28
C GLY A 97 9.25 21.11 2.16
N ASP A 98 8.43 20.51 3.00
CA ASP A 98 8.77 19.35 3.81
C ASP A 98 8.52 18.10 2.97
N PHE A 99 9.60 17.47 2.50
CA PHE A 99 9.53 16.27 1.70
C PHE A 99 9.38 15.02 2.58
N SER A 100 9.42 13.85 1.96
CA SER A 100 9.15 12.61 2.66
C SER A 100 10.18 12.28 3.73
N GLY A 101 9.78 11.42 4.64
CA GLY A 101 10.57 11.00 5.77
C GLY A 101 9.91 9.85 6.53
N SER A 102 10.17 9.76 7.82
CA SER A 102 9.64 8.69 8.68
C SER A 102 9.37 9.19 10.11
N ALA A 103 8.58 8.43 10.86
CA ALA A 103 8.44 8.61 12.31
C ALA A 103 9.14 7.45 13.02
N THR A 104 9.80 7.73 14.14
CA THR A 104 10.45 6.73 14.97
C THR A 104 10.03 6.91 16.43
N VAL A 105 9.62 5.82 17.06
CA VAL A 105 9.49 5.71 18.51
C VAL A 105 10.75 5.02 19.03
N LEU A 106 11.61 5.76 19.72
CA LEU A 106 12.90 5.24 20.17
C LEU A 106 12.71 4.29 21.36
N ASP A 107 13.25 3.07 21.22
CA ASP A 107 13.10 2.00 22.23
C ASP A 107 13.82 2.28 23.55
N ASP A 108 14.85 3.14 23.54
CA ASP A 108 15.61 3.50 24.75
C ASP A 108 14.78 4.36 25.71
N ASP A 109 13.92 5.18 25.15
CA ASP A 109 12.93 5.97 25.85
C ASP A 109 11.66 6.01 25.00
N ALA A 110 10.73 5.10 25.26
CA ALA A 110 9.46 5.02 24.53
C ALA A 110 8.65 6.33 24.58
N SER A 111 9.05 7.30 25.42
CA SER A 111 8.48 8.65 25.42
C SER A 111 9.03 9.52 24.29
N THR A 112 10.16 9.16 23.68
CA THR A 112 10.77 9.97 22.62
C THR A 112 10.27 9.55 21.25
N VAL A 113 9.52 10.43 20.61
CA VAL A 113 9.04 10.30 19.22
C VAL A 113 9.77 11.33 18.36
N VAL A 114 10.28 10.89 17.22
CA VAL A 114 11.04 11.73 16.29
C VAL A 114 10.47 11.58 14.89
N LEU A 115 10.14 12.71 14.24
CA LEU A 115 9.97 12.74 12.79
C LEU A 115 11.32 13.07 12.16
N THR A 116 11.75 12.27 11.17
CA THR A 116 12.89 12.54 10.31
C THR A 116 12.38 12.98 8.96
N VAL A 117 12.83 14.13 8.46
CA VAL A 117 12.24 14.82 7.30
C VAL A 117 13.35 15.27 6.37
N SER A 118 13.12 15.17 5.06
CA SER A 118 14.00 15.79 4.05
C SER A 118 13.45 17.12 3.56
N SER A 119 14.34 18.08 3.27
CA SER A 119 13.95 19.34 2.63
C SER A 119 13.69 19.16 1.13
N SER A 120 12.95 20.10 0.54
CA SER A 120 12.62 20.09 -0.88
C SER A 120 13.83 20.21 -1.81
N ASP A 121 14.89 20.84 -1.35
CA ASP A 121 16.11 21.05 -2.13
C ASP A 121 17.04 19.82 -2.08
N ASN A 122 16.62 18.75 -1.37
CA ASN A 122 17.33 17.49 -1.16
C ASN A 122 18.75 17.68 -0.59
N THR A 123 18.90 18.67 0.28
CA THR A 123 20.20 18.99 0.86
C THR A 123 20.23 18.88 2.38
N GLU A 124 19.11 18.98 3.05
CA GLU A 124 19.02 18.98 4.50
C GLU A 124 18.11 17.86 5.00
N ILE A 125 18.58 17.14 6.00
CA ILE A 125 17.76 16.25 6.83
C ILE A 125 17.61 16.91 8.21
N PHE A 126 16.37 17.00 8.67
CA PHE A 126 16.02 17.62 9.92
C PHE A 126 15.06 16.75 10.72
N VAL A 127 14.91 17.06 11.99
CA VAL A 127 14.01 16.35 12.90
C VAL A 127 12.94 17.28 13.45
N ALA A 128 11.77 16.72 13.74
CA ALA A 128 10.75 17.37 14.52
C ALA A 128 10.39 16.52 15.75
N LEU A 129 10.10 17.19 16.86
CA LEU A 129 9.73 16.57 18.13
C LEU A 129 8.34 17.05 18.55
N PRO A 130 7.53 16.23 19.25
CA PRO A 130 6.30 16.72 19.85
C PRO A 130 6.59 17.88 20.81
N GLU A 131 5.85 18.98 20.72
CA GLU A 131 5.99 20.11 21.64
C GLU A 131 5.58 19.73 23.06
N ASP A 132 4.53 18.93 23.20
CA ASP A 132 4.06 18.39 24.47
C ASP A 132 3.85 16.87 24.36
N ARG A 133 4.75 16.09 24.96
CA ARG A 133 4.66 14.62 24.94
C ARG A 133 3.50 14.09 25.80
N SER A 134 2.89 14.92 26.63
CA SER A 134 1.70 14.54 27.41
C SER A 134 0.38 14.72 26.64
N ASP A 135 0.41 15.39 25.48
CA ASP A 135 -0.74 15.46 24.56
C ASP A 135 -0.95 14.10 23.87
N PRO A 136 -2.08 13.42 24.10
CA PRO A 136 -2.32 12.10 23.50
C PRO A 136 -2.45 12.13 21.97
N TYR A 137 -2.65 13.28 21.38
CA TYR A 137 -2.75 13.46 19.94
C TYR A 137 -1.46 13.95 19.29
N LEU A 138 -0.45 14.34 20.11
CA LEU A 138 0.79 14.95 19.62
C LEU A 138 0.50 16.06 18.59
N THR A 139 -0.43 16.94 18.92
CA THR A 139 -1.02 17.90 17.98
C THR A 139 0.01 18.88 17.42
N ASN A 140 0.93 19.34 18.28
CA ASN A 140 1.93 20.35 17.92
C ASN A 140 3.34 19.77 17.90
N TRP A 141 4.10 20.22 16.91
CA TRP A 141 5.48 19.78 16.68
C TRP A 141 6.42 20.98 16.66
N THR A 142 7.61 20.79 17.19
CA THR A 142 8.68 21.79 17.20
C THR A 142 9.87 21.31 16.39
N LEU A 143 10.50 22.24 15.68
CA LEU A 143 11.74 22.03 14.94
C LEU A 143 12.88 22.67 15.74
N PRO A 144 13.74 21.85 16.40
CA PRO A 144 14.79 22.37 17.27
C PRO A 144 15.81 23.24 16.53
N ASP A 145 16.43 24.18 17.26
CA ASP A 145 17.43 25.14 16.74
C ASP A 145 18.71 24.47 16.19
N TYR A 146 18.99 23.22 16.57
CA TYR A 146 20.12 22.45 16.03
C TYR A 146 19.91 21.87 14.64
N ASN A 147 18.69 21.98 14.07
CA ASN A 147 18.42 21.55 12.71
C ASN A 147 19.14 22.43 11.67
N PRO A 148 19.51 21.87 10.49
CA PRO A 148 19.40 20.47 10.10
C PRO A 148 20.41 19.59 10.86
N ILE A 149 20.10 18.28 11.01
CA ILE A 149 21.00 17.34 11.69
C ILE A 149 22.16 16.90 10.80
N TYR A 150 21.99 16.89 9.49
CA TYR A 150 23.05 16.77 8.49
C TYR A 150 22.58 17.26 7.12
N THR A 151 23.55 17.47 6.22
CA THR A 151 23.33 17.87 4.83
C THR A 151 23.78 16.74 3.89
N THR A 152 22.98 16.47 2.86
CA THR A 152 23.21 15.38 1.90
C THR A 152 22.60 15.72 0.55
N ASP A 153 22.96 14.97 -0.52
CA ASP A 153 22.27 14.94 -1.80
C ASP A 153 21.21 13.82 -1.91
N ALA A 154 20.93 13.16 -0.78
CA ALA A 154 19.92 12.13 -0.59
C ALA A 154 18.62 12.72 -0.02
N ARG A 155 17.56 11.91 0.06
CA ARG A 155 16.26 12.27 0.66
C ARG A 155 15.48 11.08 1.20
N ASP A 156 14.33 11.39 1.82
CA ASP A 156 13.33 10.43 2.29
C ASP A 156 13.90 9.49 3.37
N PRO A 157 14.43 10.03 4.49
CA PRO A 157 15.06 9.22 5.53
C PRO A 157 14.12 8.12 6.07
N THR A 158 14.72 6.97 6.38
CA THR A 158 14.02 5.87 7.07
C THR A 158 13.76 6.18 8.54
N GLU A 159 13.05 5.27 9.23
CA GLU A 159 13.09 5.19 10.69
C GLU A 159 14.54 5.15 11.18
N ILE A 160 14.77 5.71 12.39
CA ILE A 160 16.07 5.59 13.08
C ILE A 160 16.21 4.16 13.61
N MET A 161 17.17 3.43 13.09
CA MET A 161 17.44 2.04 13.45
C MET A 161 18.54 1.98 14.52
N LYS A 162 18.26 1.35 15.67
CA LYS A 162 19.26 1.04 16.67
C LYS A 162 20.00 -0.24 16.32
N THR A 163 21.33 -0.22 16.33
CA THR A 163 22.16 -1.39 16.11
C THR A 163 22.37 -2.22 17.36
N SER A 164 22.81 -3.47 17.21
CA SER A 164 23.20 -4.32 18.35
C SER A 164 24.36 -3.76 19.16
N LYS A 165 25.16 -2.84 18.58
CA LYS A 165 26.28 -2.13 19.22
C LYS A 165 25.86 -0.87 19.96
N GLY A 166 24.58 -0.48 19.89
CA GLY A 166 24.04 0.74 20.52
C GLY A 166 24.27 2.01 19.71
N THR A 167 24.70 1.93 18.46
CA THR A 167 24.71 3.07 17.53
C THR A 167 23.34 3.22 16.87
N TYR A 168 23.09 4.36 16.22
CA TYR A 168 21.82 4.65 15.55
C TYR A 168 22.07 4.98 14.08
N ARG A 169 21.21 4.51 13.20
CA ARG A 169 21.36 4.63 11.75
C ARG A 169 20.11 5.14 11.07
N ILE A 170 20.32 5.92 10.00
CA ILE A 170 19.29 6.32 9.03
C ILE A 170 19.79 5.93 7.65
N ALA A 171 18.88 5.46 6.79
CA ALA A 171 19.16 5.22 5.38
C ALA A 171 18.36 6.20 4.52
N ASP A 172 19.02 6.85 3.56
CA ASP A 172 18.44 7.84 2.66
C ASP A 172 18.47 7.36 1.22
N GLY A 173 17.45 7.75 0.43
CA GLY A 173 17.39 7.44 -0.99
C GLY A 173 18.27 8.35 -1.83
N THR A 174 18.96 7.78 -2.83
CA THR A 174 19.87 8.48 -3.73
C THR A 174 19.70 8.09 -5.19
N ALA A 175 20.38 8.80 -6.09
CA ALA A 175 20.45 8.44 -7.51
C ALA A 175 21.21 7.12 -7.79
N VAL A 176 21.92 6.59 -6.80
CA VAL A 176 22.76 5.37 -6.96
C VAL A 176 22.38 4.26 -5.98
N GLY A 177 21.21 4.36 -5.34
CA GLY A 177 20.70 3.39 -4.37
C GLY A 177 20.32 4.05 -3.05
N THR A 178 20.76 3.49 -1.93
CA THR A 178 20.59 4.05 -0.58
C THR A 178 21.92 4.27 0.09
N GLU A 179 22.09 5.41 0.73
CA GLU A 179 23.23 5.69 1.60
C GLU A 179 22.84 5.53 3.06
N ILE A 180 23.84 5.34 3.93
CA ILE A 180 23.61 5.12 5.36
C ILE A 180 24.46 6.03 6.22
N TRP A 181 23.82 6.62 7.22
CA TRP A 181 24.39 7.53 8.20
C TRP A 181 24.32 6.90 9.58
N GLU A 182 25.29 7.22 10.44
CA GLU A 182 25.38 6.66 11.79
C GLU A 182 25.77 7.74 12.80
N VAL A 183 25.22 7.61 14.02
CA VAL A 183 25.69 8.29 15.24
C VAL A 183 25.98 7.27 16.33
N ASN A 184 26.88 7.62 17.25
CA ASN A 184 27.39 6.68 18.24
C ASN A 184 26.54 6.60 19.52
N ALA A 185 25.80 7.65 19.86
CA ALA A 185 25.03 7.71 21.09
C ALA A 185 23.64 8.32 20.87
N PHE A 186 22.73 8.06 21.80
CA PHE A 186 21.36 8.58 21.76
C PHE A 186 21.31 10.11 21.68
N GLU A 187 22.14 10.79 22.46
CA GLU A 187 22.17 12.26 22.51
C GLU A 187 22.68 12.86 21.20
N ASP A 188 23.49 12.12 20.45
CA ASP A 188 24.03 12.55 19.16
C ASP A 188 22.96 12.64 18.07
N ILE A 189 21.83 11.90 18.22
CA ILE A 189 20.68 11.98 17.31
C ILE A 189 20.18 13.43 17.19
N PHE A 190 20.21 14.15 18.31
CA PHE A 190 19.67 15.49 18.49
C PHE A 190 20.75 16.59 18.47
N THR A 191 21.81 16.36 17.72
CA THR A 191 22.91 17.29 17.65
C THR A 191 23.34 17.51 16.20
N ASN A 192 23.57 18.77 15.82
CA ASN A 192 24.02 19.11 14.47
C ASN A 192 25.42 18.52 14.21
N ASP A 193 25.68 18.07 12.98
CA ASP A 193 26.97 17.57 12.48
C ASP A 193 27.57 16.37 13.24
N THR A 194 26.77 15.63 13.98
CA THR A 194 27.20 14.38 14.64
C THR A 194 27.00 13.16 13.75
N TRP A 195 26.06 13.21 12.84
CA TRP A 195 25.78 12.16 11.88
C TRP A 195 26.92 12.01 10.88
N THR A 196 27.41 10.79 10.74
CA THR A 196 28.51 10.45 9.82
C THR A 196 28.02 9.50 8.75
N LYS A 197 28.21 9.85 7.48
CA LYS A 197 27.98 8.93 6.37
C LYS A 197 28.98 7.79 6.44
N ILE A 198 28.50 6.56 6.64
CA ILE A 198 29.34 5.38 6.80
C ILE A 198 29.44 4.54 5.53
N GLY A 199 28.57 4.77 4.52
CA GLY A 199 28.69 4.08 3.26
C GLY A 199 27.42 4.08 2.41
N THR A 200 27.37 3.11 1.51
CA THR A 200 26.21 2.77 0.69
C THR A 200 25.57 1.51 1.27
N PHE A 201 24.30 1.63 1.68
CA PHE A 201 23.56 0.49 2.21
C PHE A 201 23.27 -0.54 1.11
N GLN A 202 22.72 -0.08 -0.01
CA GLN A 202 22.46 -0.88 -1.20
C GLN A 202 22.66 -0.03 -2.46
N SER A 203 23.45 -0.55 -3.41
CA SER A 203 23.64 0.07 -4.72
C SER A 203 22.53 -0.34 -5.69
N ASN A 204 22.14 0.59 -6.57
CA ASN A 204 21.42 0.24 -7.78
C ASN A 204 22.39 0.06 -8.95
N ASP A 205 21.92 -0.55 -10.04
CA ASP A 205 22.69 -0.80 -11.28
C ASP A 205 22.80 0.45 -12.19
N GLY A 206 22.58 1.61 -11.60
CA GLY A 206 22.70 2.90 -12.27
C GLY A 206 21.48 3.27 -13.10
N GLY A 207 20.89 4.39 -12.83
CA GLY A 207 19.95 4.94 -13.76
C GLY A 207 18.78 5.72 -13.25
N ALA A 208 18.35 5.67 -12.00
CA ALA A 208 17.36 6.60 -11.48
C ALA A 208 17.36 6.62 -9.96
N TYR A 209 16.87 7.70 -9.43
CA TYR A 209 16.73 7.97 -8.02
C TYR A 209 15.84 6.91 -7.35
N TRP A 210 16.26 6.42 -6.18
CA TRP A 210 15.45 5.62 -5.28
C TRP A 210 14.81 6.55 -4.25
N GLU A 211 13.50 6.62 -4.25
CA GLU A 211 12.72 7.44 -3.32
C GLU A 211 12.16 6.59 -2.19
N CYS A 212 11.84 7.22 -1.07
CA CYS A 212 11.12 6.62 0.05
C CYS A 212 11.68 5.24 0.45
N PRO A 213 12.98 5.11 0.74
CA PRO A 213 13.54 3.83 1.19
C PRO A 213 12.86 3.38 2.47
N ASP A 214 12.73 2.06 2.64
CA ASP A 214 12.25 1.44 3.86
C ASP A 214 13.03 0.14 4.09
N VAL A 215 13.56 -0.04 5.30
CA VAL A 215 14.49 -1.13 5.62
C VAL A 215 14.12 -1.74 6.96
N PHE A 216 13.82 -3.04 6.96
CA PHE A 216 13.37 -3.70 8.19
C PHE A 216 13.59 -5.23 8.14
N PRO A 217 13.70 -5.91 9.29
CA PRO A 217 13.65 -7.36 9.35
C PRO A 217 12.26 -7.85 8.93
N LEU A 218 12.20 -8.89 8.08
CA LEU A 218 10.93 -9.44 7.59
C LEU A 218 10.20 -10.19 8.71
N PRO A 219 9.02 -9.72 9.18
CA PRO A 219 8.28 -10.39 10.24
C PRO A 219 7.92 -11.83 9.88
N GLY A 220 8.15 -12.75 10.82
CA GLY A 220 7.94 -14.19 10.63
C GLY A 220 9.10 -14.92 9.94
N ALA A 221 10.19 -14.23 9.62
CA ALA A 221 11.43 -14.80 9.06
C ALA A 221 12.68 -14.40 9.86
N GLU A 222 12.53 -14.03 11.13
CA GLU A 222 13.61 -13.54 12.00
C GLU A 222 14.71 -14.60 12.18
N GLU A 223 14.32 -15.89 12.36
CA GLU A 223 15.28 -16.99 12.48
C GLU A 223 16.14 -17.19 11.23
N ALA A 224 15.63 -16.80 10.05
CA ALA A 224 16.37 -16.82 8.81
C ALA A 224 17.19 -15.53 8.59
N ASN A 225 17.11 -14.55 9.48
CA ASN A 225 17.72 -13.23 9.39
C ASN A 225 17.45 -12.54 8.04
N LEU A 226 16.21 -12.67 7.54
CA LEU A 226 15.80 -12.02 6.30
C LEU A 226 15.32 -10.59 6.57
N TRP A 227 15.78 -9.70 5.71
CA TRP A 227 15.44 -8.29 5.71
C TRP A 227 14.76 -7.89 4.40
N VAL A 228 14.00 -6.83 4.48
CA VAL A 228 13.41 -6.13 3.35
C VAL A 228 14.19 -4.84 3.11
N SER A 229 14.56 -4.59 1.87
CA SER A 229 15.02 -3.28 1.40
C SER A 229 14.07 -2.83 0.29
N LYS A 230 13.30 -1.81 0.58
CA LYS A 230 12.26 -1.24 -0.30
C LYS A 230 12.69 0.11 -0.83
N TYR A 231 12.25 0.44 -2.02
CA TYR A 231 12.39 1.76 -2.63
C TYR A 231 11.24 2.04 -3.61
N SER A 232 10.98 3.30 -3.86
CA SER A 232 9.99 3.77 -4.85
C SER A 232 10.69 4.28 -6.11
N ARG A 233 10.27 3.75 -7.27
CA ARG A 233 10.71 4.18 -8.59
C ARG A 233 9.73 3.70 -9.65
N SER A 234 8.86 4.57 -10.13
CA SER A 234 7.76 4.22 -11.05
C SER A 234 6.73 3.23 -10.49
N GLY A 235 6.92 2.74 -9.29
CA GLY A 235 6.18 1.80 -8.47
C GLY A 235 6.98 1.51 -7.22
N ASP A 236 6.43 0.75 -6.29
CA ASP A 236 7.12 0.35 -5.07
C ASP A 236 7.72 -1.04 -5.22
N HIS A 237 9.04 -1.09 -5.11
CA HIS A 237 9.83 -2.30 -5.31
C HIS A 237 10.55 -2.70 -4.04
N TYR A 238 10.77 -4.01 -3.86
CA TYR A 238 11.53 -4.52 -2.73
C TYR A 238 12.46 -5.67 -3.10
N TYR A 239 13.48 -5.82 -2.29
CA TYR A 239 14.36 -6.98 -2.26
C TYR A 239 14.21 -7.70 -0.93
N LEU A 240 14.25 -9.03 -0.94
CA LEU A 240 14.57 -9.80 0.25
C LEU A 240 16.07 -10.11 0.22
N GLY A 241 16.72 -10.01 1.38
CA GLY A 241 18.16 -10.19 1.46
C GLY A 241 18.67 -10.28 2.89
N MET A 242 19.98 -10.19 3.01
CA MET A 242 20.70 -10.24 4.28
C MET A 242 21.26 -8.86 4.60
N TYR A 243 21.06 -8.41 5.83
CA TYR A 243 21.70 -7.21 6.34
C TYR A 243 22.94 -7.59 7.15
N ASP A 244 24.08 -7.10 6.72
CA ASP A 244 25.32 -7.15 7.48
C ASP A 244 25.45 -5.87 8.31
N GLU A 245 25.17 -5.99 9.61
CA GLU A 245 25.19 -4.83 10.51
C GLU A 245 26.61 -4.29 10.70
N ASP A 246 27.66 -5.15 10.67
CA ASP A 246 29.04 -4.72 10.83
C ASP A 246 29.56 -3.92 9.65
N ALA A 247 29.21 -4.36 8.43
CA ALA A 247 29.53 -3.67 7.18
C ALA A 247 28.54 -2.55 6.83
N ALA A 248 27.39 -2.48 7.50
CA ALA A 248 26.28 -1.60 7.20
C ALA A 248 25.78 -1.73 5.75
N THR A 249 25.71 -2.97 5.23
CA THR A 249 25.35 -3.25 3.85
C THR A 249 24.23 -4.28 3.74
N PHE A 250 23.40 -4.12 2.72
CA PHE A 250 22.37 -5.09 2.36
C PHE A 250 22.74 -5.83 1.09
N THR A 251 22.62 -7.15 1.13
CA THR A 251 22.88 -8.03 -0.01
C THR A 251 21.58 -8.75 -0.40
N PRO A 252 20.99 -8.47 -1.57
CA PRO A 252 19.83 -9.21 -2.05
C PRO A 252 20.11 -10.71 -2.16
N LEU A 253 19.09 -11.55 -1.91
CA LEU A 253 19.17 -12.95 -2.29
C LEU A 253 19.33 -13.08 -3.80
N GLU A 254 19.99 -14.15 -4.27
CA GLU A 254 20.35 -14.35 -5.68
C GLU A 254 19.16 -14.17 -6.64
N ARG A 255 17.98 -14.69 -6.28
CA ARG A 255 16.77 -14.57 -7.11
C ARG A 255 16.23 -13.14 -7.26
N TYR A 256 16.60 -12.24 -6.37
CA TYR A 256 16.23 -10.82 -6.41
C TYR A 256 17.30 -9.96 -7.09
N GLU A 257 18.51 -10.49 -7.31
CA GLU A 257 19.60 -9.73 -7.90
C GLU A 257 19.22 -9.22 -9.30
N GLY A 258 19.19 -7.89 -9.46
CA GLY A 258 18.71 -7.23 -10.69
C GLY A 258 17.21 -7.43 -11.02
N ASN A 259 16.43 -8.06 -10.11
CA ASN A 259 15.02 -8.37 -10.32
C ASN A 259 14.20 -8.17 -9.04
N PRO A 260 13.99 -6.93 -8.59
CA PRO A 260 13.16 -6.65 -7.42
C PRO A 260 11.72 -7.11 -7.64
N LYS A 261 11.04 -7.45 -6.56
CA LYS A 261 9.60 -7.65 -6.55
C LYS A 261 8.87 -6.33 -6.34
N THR A 262 7.57 -6.32 -6.58
CA THR A 262 6.72 -5.15 -6.45
C THR A 262 5.70 -5.38 -5.35
N TYR A 263 5.47 -4.38 -4.49
CA TYR A 263 4.44 -4.48 -3.46
C TYR A 263 3.03 -4.48 -4.04
N ASP A 264 2.83 -3.69 -5.10
CA ASP A 264 1.54 -3.54 -5.75
C ASP A 264 1.76 -3.24 -7.24
N HIS A 265 1.04 -3.94 -8.11
CA HIS A 265 1.18 -3.79 -9.56
C HIS A 265 0.38 -2.62 -10.13
N GLY A 266 -0.36 -1.91 -9.28
CA GLY A 266 -1.13 -0.73 -9.64
C GLY A 266 -0.39 0.59 -9.39
N PRO A 267 -1.11 1.71 -9.44
CA PRO A 267 -0.57 3.04 -9.17
C PRO A 267 -0.40 3.32 -7.67
N PHE A 268 0.25 2.40 -6.97
CA PHE A 268 0.61 2.46 -5.57
C PHE A 268 2.07 2.91 -5.44
N TYR A 269 2.37 3.89 -4.57
CA TYR A 269 3.67 4.53 -4.54
C TYR A 269 4.05 5.08 -3.16
N ALA A 270 5.36 5.36 -3.01
CA ALA A 270 5.96 6.03 -1.84
C ALA A 270 5.60 5.38 -0.50
N SER A 271 5.37 4.07 -0.50
CA SER A 271 4.92 3.38 0.70
C SER A 271 5.94 3.44 1.84
N LYS A 272 5.42 3.44 3.06
CA LYS A 272 6.17 3.35 4.31
C LYS A 272 5.54 2.30 5.22
N THR A 273 6.38 1.60 5.97
CA THR A 273 5.91 0.68 7.00
C THR A 273 6.26 1.21 8.39
N PHE A 274 5.58 0.71 9.40
CA PHE A 274 5.96 0.91 10.80
C PHE A 274 5.77 -0.39 11.59
N LEU A 275 6.52 -0.51 12.68
CA LEU A 275 6.38 -1.62 13.61
C LEU A 275 5.24 -1.31 14.59
N ASP A 276 4.13 -2.03 14.45
CA ASP A 276 3.01 -1.99 15.38
C ASP A 276 3.29 -2.92 16.55
N LYS A 277 3.42 -2.34 17.74
CA LYS A 277 3.70 -3.03 19.00
C LYS A 277 2.48 -3.03 19.96
N LYS A 278 1.28 -2.76 19.46
CA LYS A 278 0.06 -2.70 20.27
C LYS A 278 -0.20 -4.02 20.97
N ASP A 279 -0.05 -5.11 20.26
CA ASP A 279 -0.22 -6.47 20.77
C ASP A 279 1.15 -7.12 21.08
N ASP A 280 1.17 -8.18 21.89
CA ASP A 280 2.38 -8.94 22.22
C ASP A 280 3.10 -9.49 20.99
N ALA A 281 2.35 -9.78 19.91
CA ALA A 281 2.88 -10.17 18.62
C ALA A 281 3.06 -8.91 17.76
N SER A 282 4.24 -8.33 17.80
CA SER A 282 4.61 -7.22 16.91
C SER A 282 4.37 -7.57 15.45
N ARG A 283 3.74 -6.65 14.70
CA ARG A 283 3.51 -6.79 13.26
C ARG A 283 4.02 -5.56 12.51
N ARG A 284 4.24 -5.66 11.22
CA ARG A 284 4.58 -4.52 10.39
C ARG A 284 3.42 -4.14 9.50
N VAL A 285 3.03 -2.86 9.54
CA VAL A 285 1.90 -2.31 8.78
C VAL A 285 2.41 -1.36 7.72
N LEU A 286 1.95 -1.56 6.49
CA LEU A 286 2.30 -0.82 5.29
C LEU A 286 1.20 0.17 4.93
N TRP A 287 1.56 1.40 4.64
CA TRP A 287 0.75 2.42 3.99
C TRP A 287 1.37 2.81 2.66
N GLY A 288 0.56 3.23 1.68
CA GLY A 288 1.06 3.70 0.40
C GLY A 288 0.09 4.66 -0.28
N TRP A 289 0.64 5.63 -0.99
CA TRP A 289 -0.14 6.58 -1.76
C TRP A 289 -0.73 5.92 -3.01
N GLN A 290 -2.03 6.07 -3.19
CA GLN A 290 -2.73 5.68 -4.41
C GLN A 290 -2.77 6.88 -5.37
N ARG A 291 -1.97 6.81 -6.43
CA ARG A 291 -1.80 7.88 -7.43
C ARG A 291 -2.98 7.90 -8.39
N MET A 292 -4.09 8.48 -7.96
CA MET A 292 -5.32 8.55 -8.75
C MET A 292 -5.21 9.58 -9.87
N ASP A 293 -5.54 9.16 -11.09
CA ASP A 293 -5.75 10.03 -12.26
C ASP A 293 -7.25 10.04 -12.58
N LYS A 294 -7.98 10.95 -11.98
CA LYS A 294 -9.43 10.99 -11.97
C LYS A 294 -10.01 12.18 -12.74
N PRO A 295 -11.31 12.12 -13.13
CA PRO A 295 -11.98 13.21 -13.82
C PRO A 295 -11.93 14.54 -13.03
N GLU A 296 -11.79 15.65 -13.75
CA GLU A 296 -11.66 17.00 -13.15
C GLU A 296 -12.88 17.44 -12.33
N ASP A 297 -14.08 16.97 -12.69
CA ASP A 297 -15.35 17.37 -12.05
C ASP A 297 -15.69 16.52 -10.81
N THR A 298 -14.74 15.81 -10.24
CA THR A 298 -14.94 14.97 -9.04
C THR A 298 -14.22 15.57 -7.83
N TRP A 299 -14.37 14.94 -6.65
CA TRP A 299 -13.58 15.31 -5.48
C TRP A 299 -12.07 15.36 -5.84
N GLN A 300 -11.34 16.37 -5.35
CA GLN A 300 -9.99 16.66 -5.87
C GLN A 300 -8.85 16.00 -5.07
N GLY A 301 -9.15 15.36 -3.94
CA GLY A 301 -8.16 14.71 -3.09
C GLY A 301 -7.44 13.52 -3.75
N GLN A 302 -6.52 12.94 -3.03
CA GLN A 302 -5.85 11.67 -3.31
C GLN A 302 -6.08 10.77 -2.09
N THR A 303 -5.75 9.48 -2.17
CA THR A 303 -5.97 8.52 -1.08
C THR A 303 -4.70 7.83 -0.65
N GLN A 304 -4.70 7.35 0.60
CA GLN A 304 -3.85 6.24 1.00
C GLN A 304 -4.57 4.92 0.69
N GLY A 305 -3.81 3.87 0.33
CA GLY A 305 -4.33 2.51 0.25
C GLY A 305 -4.82 2.02 1.61
N VAL A 306 -5.62 0.96 1.65
CA VAL A 306 -5.94 0.34 2.94
C VAL A 306 -4.66 -0.12 3.64
N PRO A 307 -4.56 -0.02 4.97
CA PRO A 307 -3.39 -0.50 5.70
C PRO A 307 -3.24 -2.01 5.53
N ARG A 308 -1.99 -2.46 5.27
CA ARG A 308 -1.67 -3.86 4.96
C ARG A 308 -0.63 -4.41 5.94
N GLU A 309 -0.86 -5.59 6.48
CA GLU A 309 0.14 -6.31 7.25
C GLU A 309 1.17 -6.93 6.31
N VAL A 310 2.45 -6.66 6.57
CA VAL A 310 3.59 -7.24 5.83
C VAL A 310 4.20 -8.36 6.67
N LYS A 311 4.31 -9.56 6.08
CA LYS A 311 4.92 -10.72 6.75
C LYS A 311 5.50 -11.74 5.80
N ALA A 312 6.29 -12.66 6.35
CA ALA A 312 6.79 -13.83 5.65
C ALA A 312 5.70 -14.89 5.49
N LEU A 313 5.57 -15.44 4.28
CA LEU A 313 4.80 -16.65 4.00
C LEU A 313 5.78 -17.79 3.67
N PRO A 314 5.76 -18.91 4.41
CA PRO A 314 6.63 -20.04 4.11
C PRO A 314 6.31 -20.66 2.74
N VAL A 315 7.36 -20.96 1.97
CA VAL A 315 7.25 -21.70 0.72
C VAL A 315 6.93 -23.17 1.02
N THR A 316 5.74 -23.62 0.62
CA THR A 316 5.32 -25.01 0.76
C THR A 316 5.47 -25.75 -0.56
N GLY A 317 6.33 -26.77 -0.65
CA GLY A 317 6.48 -27.60 -1.85
C GLY A 317 7.91 -28.09 -2.09
N SER A 318 8.07 -29.03 -3.02
CA SER A 318 9.36 -29.69 -3.30
C SER A 318 10.30 -28.90 -4.23
N ASN A 319 9.89 -27.75 -4.74
CA ASN A 319 10.69 -26.93 -5.65
C ASN A 319 11.51 -25.90 -4.86
N LYS A 320 12.45 -26.38 -4.04
CA LYS A 320 13.52 -25.53 -3.47
C LYS A 320 14.50 -25.14 -4.57
N VAL A 321 14.05 -24.41 -5.57
CA VAL A 321 14.94 -23.92 -6.63
C VAL A 321 15.62 -22.62 -6.21
N ASP A 322 15.05 -21.91 -5.20
CA ASP A 322 15.56 -20.64 -4.71
C ASP A 322 15.87 -20.68 -3.22
N GLU A 323 16.93 -20.00 -2.83
CA GLU A 323 17.55 -20.02 -1.49
C GLU A 323 16.68 -19.44 -0.36
N SER A 324 15.56 -18.78 -0.65
CA SER A 324 14.64 -18.29 0.38
C SER A 324 13.49 -19.27 0.63
N PRO A 325 13.31 -19.69 1.89
CA PRO A 325 12.15 -20.47 2.28
C PRO A 325 10.86 -19.62 2.46
N PHE A 326 10.89 -18.32 2.14
CA PHE A 326 9.79 -17.40 2.37
C PHE A 326 9.52 -16.48 1.18
N TYR A 327 8.24 -16.11 1.02
CA TYR A 327 7.77 -14.95 0.27
C TYR A 327 7.39 -13.84 1.24
N LEU A 328 7.40 -12.59 0.77
CA LEU A 328 6.75 -11.48 1.45
C LEU A 328 5.30 -11.41 0.98
N THR A 329 4.38 -11.26 1.91
CA THR A 329 2.97 -10.95 1.63
C THR A 329 2.63 -9.57 2.18
N ASN A 330 1.66 -8.89 1.55
CA ASN A 330 1.06 -7.67 2.06
C ASN A 330 -0.47 -7.78 1.92
N PHE A 331 -1.18 -7.91 3.03
CA PHE A 331 -2.61 -8.22 3.06
C PHE A 331 -3.35 -7.24 3.96
N PRO A 332 -4.61 -6.85 3.64
CA PRO A 332 -5.37 -5.92 4.48
C PRO A 332 -5.41 -6.37 5.92
N ILE A 333 -5.18 -5.43 6.84
CA ILE A 333 -5.23 -5.70 8.28
C ILE A 333 -6.62 -6.22 8.69
N LYS A 334 -6.66 -6.99 9.76
CA LYS A 334 -7.91 -7.59 10.25
C LYS A 334 -8.93 -6.56 10.73
N GLU A 335 -8.47 -5.43 11.24
CA GLU A 335 -9.29 -4.34 11.76
C GLU A 335 -10.22 -3.76 10.68
N LEU A 336 -9.84 -3.81 9.41
CA LEU A 336 -10.69 -3.38 8.31
C LEU A 336 -12.02 -4.16 8.24
N GLU A 337 -12.06 -5.38 8.79
CA GLU A 337 -13.28 -6.20 8.83
C GLU A 337 -14.35 -5.63 9.77
N THR A 338 -13.99 -4.69 10.68
CA THR A 338 -14.97 -3.98 11.52
C THR A 338 -15.92 -3.09 10.73
N LEU A 339 -15.53 -2.71 9.52
CA LEU A 339 -16.37 -1.92 8.60
C LEU A 339 -17.40 -2.77 7.84
N ARG A 340 -17.35 -4.09 7.92
CA ARG A 340 -18.35 -4.96 7.30
C ARG A 340 -19.72 -4.73 7.90
N ASP A 341 -20.71 -4.56 7.06
CA ASP A 341 -22.11 -4.65 7.45
C ASP A 341 -22.52 -6.12 7.53
N GLU A 342 -22.54 -6.65 8.74
CA GLU A 342 -22.86 -8.08 8.98
C GLU A 342 -24.28 -8.46 8.56
N ASP A 343 -25.22 -7.51 8.50
CA ASP A 343 -26.58 -7.74 8.01
C ASP A 343 -26.60 -7.94 6.48
N SER A 344 -25.57 -7.48 5.78
CA SER A 344 -25.39 -7.63 4.33
C SER A 344 -24.61 -8.88 3.93
N HIS A 345 -24.14 -9.67 4.88
CA HIS A 345 -23.30 -10.84 4.63
C HIS A 345 -23.99 -11.88 3.76
N VAL A 346 -23.34 -12.24 2.66
CA VAL A 346 -23.77 -13.32 1.76
C VAL A 346 -22.72 -14.42 1.77
N ALA A 347 -22.92 -15.45 2.58
CA ALA A 347 -21.96 -16.56 2.78
C ALA A 347 -21.81 -17.48 1.54
N ASN A 348 -22.81 -17.52 0.64
CA ASN A 348 -22.79 -18.32 -0.58
C ASN A 348 -23.42 -17.49 -1.71
N ALA A 349 -22.63 -16.60 -2.29
CA ALA A 349 -23.09 -15.67 -3.32
C ALA A 349 -23.20 -16.33 -4.72
N LEU A 350 -22.68 -17.53 -4.91
CA LEU A 350 -22.74 -18.23 -6.18
C LEU A 350 -24.19 -18.55 -6.60
N PRO A 351 -24.50 -18.62 -7.90
CA PRO A 351 -25.84 -18.86 -8.42
C PRO A 351 -26.54 -20.05 -7.75
N GLY A 352 -27.75 -19.82 -7.23
CA GLY A 352 -28.53 -20.83 -6.51
C GLY A 352 -27.97 -21.22 -5.13
N GLY A 353 -27.03 -20.46 -4.56
CA GLY A 353 -26.37 -20.78 -3.27
C GLY A 353 -25.43 -22.00 -3.37
N ALA A 354 -24.90 -22.24 -4.56
CA ALA A 354 -24.01 -23.39 -4.81
C ALA A 354 -22.65 -23.21 -4.10
N GLN A 355 -22.02 -24.32 -3.71
CA GLN A 355 -20.66 -24.33 -3.16
C GLN A 355 -19.60 -24.17 -4.25
N SER A 356 -19.94 -24.47 -5.51
CA SER A 356 -19.11 -24.24 -6.68
C SER A 356 -19.98 -23.95 -7.89
N PHE A 357 -19.46 -23.13 -8.80
CA PHE A 357 -20.15 -22.75 -10.03
C PHE A 357 -19.18 -22.71 -11.22
N GLU A 358 -19.45 -23.49 -12.26
CA GLU A 358 -18.64 -23.52 -13.47
C GLU A 358 -19.19 -22.50 -14.49
N ILE A 359 -18.30 -21.67 -15.03
CA ILE A 359 -18.60 -20.77 -16.16
C ILE A 359 -18.13 -21.42 -17.46
N HIS A 360 -19.01 -21.42 -18.47
CA HIS A 360 -18.74 -22.05 -19.74
C HIS A 360 -18.51 -21.09 -20.91
N ASP A 361 -18.94 -19.84 -20.78
CA ASP A 361 -18.86 -18.84 -21.84
C ASP A 361 -18.52 -17.44 -21.24
N ASP A 362 -18.20 -16.48 -22.12
CA ASP A 362 -17.79 -15.13 -21.74
C ASP A 362 -18.96 -14.20 -21.31
N GLU A 363 -20.21 -14.72 -21.27
CA GLU A 363 -21.35 -13.90 -20.81
C GLU A 363 -21.34 -13.78 -19.28
N PRO A 364 -21.47 -12.55 -18.74
CA PRO A 364 -21.44 -12.36 -17.30
C PRO A 364 -22.63 -13.01 -16.60
N VAL A 365 -22.35 -13.74 -15.53
CA VAL A 365 -23.38 -14.34 -14.66
C VAL A 365 -23.61 -13.43 -13.47
N LEU A 366 -24.78 -12.78 -13.41
CA LEU A 366 -25.14 -11.87 -12.32
C LEU A 366 -25.21 -12.62 -10.98
N LEU A 367 -24.64 -12.03 -9.96
CA LEU A 367 -24.80 -12.45 -8.56
C LEU A 367 -25.93 -11.64 -7.92
N ASP A 368 -27.17 -12.14 -8.01
CA ASP A 368 -28.38 -11.43 -7.58
C ASP A 368 -28.37 -10.99 -6.11
N ALA A 369 -27.60 -11.68 -5.27
CA ALA A 369 -27.50 -11.40 -3.84
C ALA A 369 -26.40 -10.37 -3.49
N VAL A 370 -25.55 -9.96 -4.45
CA VAL A 370 -24.41 -9.09 -4.21
C VAL A 370 -24.58 -7.79 -4.97
N SER A 371 -24.61 -6.68 -4.25
CA SER A 371 -24.65 -5.36 -4.87
C SER A 371 -24.10 -4.29 -3.92
N GLY A 372 -23.40 -3.32 -4.46
CA GLY A 372 -22.84 -2.21 -3.70
C GLY A 372 -21.71 -1.51 -4.44
N ARG A 373 -21.33 -0.33 -3.94
CA ARG A 373 -20.14 0.40 -4.38
C ARG A 373 -19.00 0.30 -3.37
N MET A 374 -19.29 -0.18 -2.17
CA MET A 374 -18.30 -0.46 -1.12
C MET A 374 -18.50 -1.92 -0.71
N LEU A 375 -17.56 -2.78 -1.12
CA LEU A 375 -17.67 -4.23 -0.97
C LEU A 375 -16.35 -4.84 -0.49
N ASP A 376 -16.45 -5.85 0.35
CA ASP A 376 -15.39 -6.82 0.64
C ASP A 376 -15.84 -8.20 0.15
N MET A 377 -15.12 -8.75 -0.81
CA MET A 377 -15.46 -10.03 -1.44
C MET A 377 -14.31 -11.01 -1.32
N LYS A 378 -14.62 -12.26 -0.99
CA LYS A 378 -13.66 -13.38 -0.91
C LYS A 378 -14.17 -14.55 -1.75
N PHE A 379 -13.31 -15.11 -2.58
CA PHE A 379 -13.65 -16.26 -3.41
C PHE A 379 -12.39 -16.98 -3.90
N ASP A 380 -12.57 -18.20 -4.35
CA ASP A 380 -11.54 -19.01 -4.96
C ASP A 380 -11.89 -19.35 -6.41
N ILE A 381 -10.88 -19.45 -7.28
CA ILE A 381 -11.06 -19.84 -8.69
C ILE A 381 -10.17 -21.03 -9.03
N ASP A 382 -10.78 -22.08 -9.60
CA ASP A 382 -10.11 -23.19 -10.24
C ASP A 382 -10.14 -23.07 -11.75
N TYR A 383 -9.02 -23.35 -12.42
CA TYR A 383 -8.92 -23.39 -13.87
C TYR A 383 -9.05 -24.82 -14.41
N LEU A 384 -10.06 -25.06 -15.26
CA LEU A 384 -10.38 -26.37 -15.82
C LEU A 384 -9.51 -26.80 -17.02
N ASN A 385 -8.19 -26.63 -17.03
CA ASN A 385 -7.27 -27.09 -18.07
C ASN A 385 -6.61 -26.02 -18.94
N ASP A 386 -5.67 -26.45 -19.79
CA ASP A 386 -4.84 -25.68 -20.73
C ASP A 386 -5.58 -24.75 -21.73
N GLY A 387 -6.91 -24.74 -21.71
CA GLY A 387 -7.74 -23.91 -22.57
C GLY A 387 -8.57 -22.85 -21.86
N ALA A 388 -8.41 -22.71 -20.53
CA ALA A 388 -9.14 -21.71 -19.78
C ALA A 388 -8.78 -20.29 -20.26
N GLN A 389 -9.82 -19.51 -20.53
CA GLN A 389 -9.69 -18.09 -20.79
C GLN A 389 -9.61 -17.33 -19.46
N ALA A 390 -9.44 -16.00 -19.53
CA ALA A 390 -9.42 -15.17 -18.32
C ALA A 390 -10.74 -15.32 -17.54
N CYS A 391 -10.62 -15.47 -16.22
CA CYS A 391 -11.74 -15.63 -15.29
C CYS A 391 -11.66 -14.61 -14.17
N GLY A 392 -12.79 -14.22 -13.60
CA GLY A 392 -12.83 -13.26 -12.51
C GLY A 392 -14.21 -12.70 -12.25
N ILE A 393 -14.26 -11.47 -11.79
CA ILE A 393 -15.51 -10.81 -11.45
C ILE A 393 -15.69 -9.51 -12.23
N ARG A 394 -16.94 -9.17 -12.47
CA ARG A 394 -17.39 -7.87 -12.97
C ARG A 394 -18.01 -7.09 -11.82
N VAL A 395 -17.54 -5.88 -11.61
CA VAL A 395 -17.99 -4.97 -10.53
C VAL A 395 -18.35 -3.60 -11.09
N LEU A 396 -18.96 -2.74 -10.27
CA LEU A 396 -19.39 -1.40 -10.64
C LEU A 396 -20.14 -1.43 -11.98
N TRP A 397 -21.12 -2.27 -12.05
CA TRP A 397 -21.83 -2.65 -13.27
C TRP A 397 -23.33 -2.43 -13.17
N THR A 398 -23.94 -1.99 -14.27
CA THR A 398 -25.39 -2.03 -14.47
C THR A 398 -25.66 -3.08 -15.56
N PRO A 399 -26.42 -4.18 -15.29
CA PRO A 399 -26.73 -5.19 -16.27
C PRO A 399 -27.36 -4.59 -17.54
N GLY A 400 -26.78 -4.95 -18.70
CA GLY A 400 -27.21 -4.42 -20.01
C GLY A 400 -26.62 -3.07 -20.39
N SER A 401 -25.80 -2.44 -19.52
CA SER A 401 -25.02 -1.24 -19.88
C SER A 401 -23.61 -1.60 -20.38
N ASP A 402 -22.99 -0.62 -21.04
CA ASP A 402 -21.58 -0.68 -21.42
C ASP A 402 -20.64 -0.20 -20.29
N GLU A 403 -21.17 0.13 -19.09
CA GLU A 403 -20.40 0.58 -17.95
C GLU A 403 -20.17 -0.57 -16.96
N TYR A 404 -18.91 -0.96 -16.81
CA TYR A 404 -18.48 -2.01 -15.88
C TYR A 404 -16.97 -2.02 -15.71
N THR A 405 -16.50 -2.73 -14.69
CA THR A 405 -15.08 -3.05 -14.49
C THR A 405 -14.93 -4.56 -14.31
N ASP A 406 -14.14 -5.19 -15.18
CA ASP A 406 -13.78 -6.60 -15.09
C ASP A 406 -12.42 -6.76 -14.39
N VAL A 407 -12.39 -7.53 -13.31
CA VAL A 407 -11.20 -8.00 -12.61
C VAL A 407 -10.95 -9.43 -13.04
N LEU A 408 -9.96 -9.65 -13.89
CA LEU A 408 -9.74 -10.94 -14.56
C LEU A 408 -8.34 -11.48 -14.29
N ILE A 409 -8.25 -12.79 -14.08
CA ILE A 409 -6.99 -13.52 -14.10
C ILE A 409 -7.03 -14.56 -15.23
N ASP A 410 -5.95 -14.73 -15.96
CA ASP A 410 -5.77 -15.88 -16.85
C ASP A 410 -4.55 -16.70 -16.38
N GLN A 411 -4.39 -17.91 -16.87
CA GLN A 411 -3.26 -18.79 -16.49
C GLN A 411 -1.86 -18.17 -16.71
N ARG A 412 -1.82 -17.04 -17.38
CA ARG A 412 -0.60 -16.32 -17.74
C ARG A 412 -0.66 -14.86 -17.33
N TRP A 413 -1.88 -14.28 -16.97
CA TRP A 413 -2.07 -12.85 -16.89
C TRP A 413 -3.28 -12.47 -16.04
N VAL A 414 -3.16 -11.54 -15.10
CA VAL A 414 -4.33 -10.82 -14.56
C VAL A 414 -4.67 -9.67 -15.50
N ARG A 415 -5.92 -9.57 -15.94
CA ARG A 415 -6.38 -8.58 -16.92
C ARG A 415 -7.47 -7.72 -16.34
N TYR A 416 -7.49 -6.50 -16.80
CA TYR A 416 -8.55 -5.54 -16.56
C TYR A 416 -9.23 -5.12 -17.84
N ARG A 417 -10.53 -4.93 -17.73
CA ARG A 417 -11.32 -4.29 -18.76
C ARG A 417 -12.31 -3.33 -18.12
N ALA A 418 -12.16 -2.02 -18.37
CA ALA A 418 -13.15 -1.00 -18.04
C ALA A 418 -13.68 -0.36 -19.32
N THR A 419 -14.98 -0.16 -19.42
CA THR A 419 -15.61 0.46 -20.57
C THR A 419 -16.29 1.76 -20.19
N LYS A 420 -15.97 2.78 -20.95
CA LYS A 420 -16.40 4.18 -20.95
C LYS A 420 -15.96 5.07 -19.78
N ASN A 421 -15.33 6.16 -20.20
CA ASN A 421 -14.95 7.37 -19.45
C ASN A 421 -13.79 7.29 -18.47
N ILE A 422 -12.72 6.55 -18.80
CA ILE A 422 -11.42 6.91 -18.24
C ILE A 422 -10.90 8.05 -19.12
N GLY A 423 -11.08 9.29 -18.68
CA GLY A 423 -10.48 10.45 -19.31
C GLY A 423 -8.97 10.39 -19.18
N CYS A 424 -8.28 9.91 -20.23
CA CYS A 424 -6.84 10.13 -20.34
C CYS A 424 -6.62 11.59 -20.70
N TRP A 425 -6.26 12.42 -19.73
CA TRP A 425 -5.73 13.76 -19.98
C TRP A 425 -4.23 13.71 -20.21
N HIS A 426 -3.82 14.32 -21.30
CA HIS A 426 -2.45 14.46 -21.73
C HIS A 426 -1.65 15.35 -20.76
N HIS A 427 -0.58 14.84 -20.17
CA HIS A 427 0.68 15.56 -20.11
C HIS A 427 1.86 14.58 -20.18
N HIS A 428 2.50 14.62 -21.34
CA HIS A 428 3.89 14.27 -21.67
C HIS A 428 4.63 13.25 -20.77
N HIS A 429 4.51 11.97 -21.13
CA HIS A 429 5.64 11.05 -21.25
C HIS A 429 5.16 9.75 -21.91
N CYS A 430 4.92 9.82 -23.23
CA CYS A 430 4.77 8.61 -24.03
C CYS A 430 6.14 8.23 -24.58
N PHE A 431 6.74 7.19 -24.06
CA PHE A 431 7.89 6.56 -24.72
C PHE A 431 7.41 5.84 -25.98
N HIS A 432 7.91 6.26 -27.12
CA HIS A 432 7.79 5.54 -28.39
C HIS A 432 8.62 4.27 -28.33
N SER A 433 7.96 3.11 -28.35
CA SER A 433 8.63 1.84 -28.63
C SER A 433 8.72 1.63 -30.14
N PRO A 434 9.88 1.27 -30.70
CA PRO A 434 10.02 1.01 -32.12
C PRO A 434 9.33 -0.28 -32.52
N ARG A 435 8.71 -0.26 -33.70
CA ARG A 435 8.07 -1.40 -34.37
C ARG A 435 9.07 -2.55 -34.55
N PHE A 436 8.77 -3.72 -34.01
CA PHE A 436 9.45 -4.96 -34.41
C PHE A 436 8.69 -5.63 -35.56
N PRO A 437 9.39 -6.13 -36.57
CA PRO A 437 8.77 -6.82 -37.70
C PRO A 437 8.30 -8.23 -37.30
N ARG A 438 7.18 -8.66 -37.88
CA ARG A 438 6.67 -10.03 -37.75
C ARG A 438 7.70 -11.03 -38.27
N LEU A 439 8.23 -11.86 -37.42
CA LEU A 439 8.95 -13.08 -37.80
C LEU A 439 8.04 -14.29 -37.55
N SER A 440 7.74 -14.97 -38.62
CA SER A 440 7.12 -16.30 -38.60
C SER A 440 8.18 -17.29 -38.08
N VAL A 441 7.94 -17.94 -36.95
CA VAL A 441 8.80 -19.01 -36.47
C VAL A 441 8.03 -20.33 -36.52
N LYS A 442 8.60 -21.26 -37.29
CA LYS A 442 8.23 -22.66 -37.32
C LYS A 442 8.52 -23.32 -35.98
N GLN A 443 7.57 -24.15 -35.60
CA GLN A 443 7.51 -24.97 -34.41
C GLN A 443 8.68 -25.98 -34.37
N GLU A 444 9.56 -25.85 -33.41
CA GLU A 444 10.38 -26.96 -32.88
C GLU A 444 10.15 -27.07 -31.36
N ARG A 445 9.53 -28.22 -30.98
CA ARG A 445 9.34 -28.59 -29.58
C ARG A 445 10.71 -28.90 -28.96
N LYS A 446 11.16 -28.07 -28.03
CA LYS A 446 12.11 -28.46 -26.98
C LYS A 446 11.52 -28.06 -25.63
N ASN A 447 11.44 -29.06 -24.75
CA ASN A 447 11.00 -28.91 -23.37
C ASN A 447 11.89 -27.90 -22.64
N TYR A 448 11.37 -26.72 -22.39
CA TYR A 448 11.86 -25.83 -21.35
C TYR A 448 10.68 -25.63 -20.40
N LEU A 449 10.90 -25.94 -19.13
CA LEU A 449 10.06 -25.51 -18.02
C LEU A 449 10.03 -23.98 -18.07
N ALA A 450 8.88 -23.43 -18.45
CA ALA A 450 8.71 -22.00 -18.59
C ALA A 450 8.15 -21.46 -17.28
N ASN A 451 8.85 -20.52 -16.67
CA ASN A 451 8.32 -19.67 -15.62
C ASN A 451 7.02 -19.02 -16.10
N SER A 452 5.93 -19.31 -15.41
CA SER A 452 4.63 -18.75 -15.72
C SER A 452 4.58 -17.33 -15.17
N HIS A 453 4.54 -16.33 -16.06
CA HIS A 453 4.39 -14.92 -15.69
C HIS A 453 2.93 -14.52 -15.93
N ILE A 454 2.30 -13.92 -14.94
CA ILE A 454 0.97 -13.33 -15.06
C ILE A 454 1.11 -11.84 -15.42
N PHE A 455 0.38 -11.40 -16.44
CA PHE A 455 0.38 -10.00 -16.89
C PHE A 455 -1.01 -9.40 -16.68
N ILE A 456 -1.06 -8.19 -16.12
CA ILE A 456 -2.30 -7.42 -16.01
C ILE A 456 -2.39 -6.46 -17.19
N CYS A 457 -3.46 -6.54 -17.95
CA CYS A 457 -3.73 -5.66 -19.07
C CYS A 457 -4.99 -4.83 -18.83
N LEU A 458 -4.87 -3.51 -18.82
CA LEU A 458 -6.01 -2.60 -18.91
C LEU A 458 -6.46 -2.49 -20.37
N HIS A 459 -7.73 -2.77 -20.65
CA HIS A 459 -8.32 -2.58 -21.97
C HIS A 459 -9.42 -1.53 -21.91
N SER A 460 -9.18 -0.38 -22.52
CA SER A 460 -10.23 0.60 -22.83
C SER A 460 -10.63 0.44 -24.28
N ILE A 461 -11.93 0.30 -24.58
CA ILE A 461 -12.45 0.03 -25.93
C ILE A 461 -12.48 1.27 -26.83
N THR A 462 -12.01 2.42 -26.41
CA THR A 462 -12.02 3.60 -27.28
C THR A 462 -10.67 4.11 -27.76
N THR A 463 -9.55 3.65 -27.25
CA THR A 463 -8.23 3.87 -27.90
C THR A 463 -7.19 2.93 -27.32
N HIS A 464 -6.53 2.17 -28.17
CA HIS A 464 -5.47 1.21 -27.88
C HIS A 464 -4.36 1.77 -26.98
N ARG A 465 -4.38 1.51 -25.70
CA ARG A 465 -3.20 1.55 -24.85
C ARG A 465 -3.27 0.43 -23.83
N PHE A 466 -2.38 -0.54 -23.99
CA PHE A 466 -2.09 -1.57 -23.02
C PHE A 466 -0.98 -1.04 -22.11
N ALA A 467 -1.18 -1.04 -20.82
CA ALA A 467 -0.09 -1.08 -19.87
C ALA A 467 0.01 -2.53 -19.37
N PRO A 468 0.93 -3.34 -19.88
CA PRO A 468 1.12 -4.69 -19.38
C PRO A 468 1.91 -4.61 -18.06
N TYR A 469 1.28 -4.95 -16.97
CA TYR A 469 1.97 -5.31 -15.75
C TYR A 469 2.03 -6.85 -15.70
N SER A 470 3.21 -7.41 -15.51
CA SER A 470 3.36 -8.86 -15.43
C SER A 470 3.44 -9.32 -14.00
N LEU A 471 2.54 -10.18 -13.64
CA LEU A 471 2.49 -10.89 -12.37
C LEU A 471 3.12 -12.27 -12.59
N ALA A 472 4.13 -12.65 -11.83
CA ALA A 472 4.63 -14.01 -11.81
C ALA A 472 3.92 -14.72 -10.66
N LEU A 473 2.95 -15.59 -10.95
CA LEU A 473 2.58 -16.60 -9.96
C LEU A 473 3.79 -17.50 -9.78
N THR A 474 4.23 -17.64 -8.54
CA THR A 474 5.34 -18.53 -8.24
C THR A 474 4.95 -19.98 -8.55
N GLU A 475 5.92 -20.82 -8.94
CA GLU A 475 5.72 -22.23 -9.30
C GLU A 475 5.05 -23.08 -8.19
N ASN A 476 4.85 -22.53 -6.99
CA ASN A 476 4.21 -23.22 -5.88
C ASN A 476 2.67 -23.21 -5.93
N ASN A 477 2.06 -22.37 -6.75
CA ASN A 477 0.61 -22.29 -6.92
C ASN A 477 0.09 -23.03 -8.16
N VAL A 478 0.79 -24.06 -8.59
CA VAL A 478 0.31 -25.06 -9.58
C VAL A 478 -0.64 -26.07 -8.91
N GLY A 479 -1.20 -25.73 -7.75
CA GLY A 479 -2.47 -26.26 -7.29
C GLY A 479 -3.56 -25.39 -7.91
N THR A 480 -4.63 -25.96 -8.30
CA THR A 480 -5.68 -25.44 -9.14
C THR A 480 -6.40 -24.22 -8.54
N ASP A 481 -6.36 -24.02 -7.21
CA ASP A 481 -7.13 -22.99 -6.50
C ASP A 481 -6.34 -21.70 -6.32
N VAL A 482 -6.86 -20.58 -6.81
CA VAL A 482 -6.35 -19.23 -6.57
C VAL A 482 -7.32 -18.48 -5.67
N ASN A 483 -6.84 -18.06 -4.50
CA ASN A 483 -7.62 -17.31 -3.52
C ASN A 483 -7.61 -15.81 -3.84
N PHE A 484 -8.78 -15.18 -3.74
CA PHE A 484 -8.98 -13.75 -3.95
C PHE A 484 -9.63 -13.09 -2.73
N ARG A 485 -9.16 -11.89 -2.40
CA ARG A 485 -9.92 -10.88 -1.68
C ARG A 485 -9.95 -9.63 -2.53
N VAL A 486 -11.14 -9.11 -2.81
CA VAL A 486 -11.35 -7.90 -3.61
C VAL A 486 -12.10 -6.89 -2.78
N LEU A 487 -11.48 -5.73 -2.59
CA LEU A 487 -12.09 -4.57 -1.95
C LEU A 487 -12.52 -3.59 -3.04
N VAL A 488 -13.78 -3.18 -3.04
CA VAL A 488 -14.31 -2.13 -3.91
C VAL A 488 -14.71 -0.97 -3.02
N ASP A 489 -14.21 0.23 -3.30
CA ASP A 489 -14.54 1.46 -2.58
C ASP A 489 -14.81 2.59 -3.56
N SER A 490 -16.03 2.61 -4.08
CA SER A 490 -16.52 3.62 -5.03
C SER A 490 -15.69 3.70 -6.31
N SER A 491 -14.57 4.41 -6.29
CA SER A 491 -13.66 4.58 -7.43
C SER A 491 -12.38 3.75 -7.33
N ILE A 492 -12.18 3.03 -6.23
CA ILE A 492 -10.95 2.29 -5.93
C ILE A 492 -11.26 0.81 -5.84
N ILE A 493 -10.40 -0.01 -6.44
CA ILE A 493 -10.49 -1.46 -6.33
C ILE A 493 -9.11 -1.97 -5.95
N GLU A 494 -9.01 -2.69 -4.84
CA GLU A 494 -7.79 -3.39 -4.43
C GLU A 494 -8.00 -4.89 -4.49
N VAL A 495 -7.09 -5.59 -5.15
CA VAL A 495 -7.13 -7.04 -5.37
C VAL A 495 -5.96 -7.69 -4.69
N PHE A 496 -6.23 -8.63 -3.82
CA PHE A 496 -5.23 -9.41 -3.09
C PHE A 496 -5.37 -10.88 -3.48
N ILE A 497 -4.28 -11.45 -3.97
CA ILE A 497 -4.24 -12.82 -4.45
C ILE A 497 -3.34 -13.64 -3.52
N ASN A 498 -3.77 -14.86 -3.18
CA ASN A 498 -3.03 -15.79 -2.34
C ASN A 498 -2.55 -15.12 -1.04
N PHE A 499 -3.48 -14.51 -0.31
CA PHE A 499 -3.21 -13.82 0.95
C PHE A 499 -2.20 -12.67 0.84
N GLY A 500 -2.18 -11.98 -0.31
CA GLY A 500 -1.31 -10.82 -0.55
C GLY A 500 0.11 -11.17 -1.01
N GLU A 501 0.33 -12.39 -1.53
CA GLU A 501 1.54 -12.71 -2.30
C GLU A 501 1.66 -11.79 -3.51
N GLU A 502 0.52 -11.53 -4.15
CA GLU A 502 0.39 -10.59 -5.25
C GLU A 502 -0.76 -9.61 -4.98
N THR A 503 -0.56 -8.36 -5.30
CA THR A 503 -1.51 -7.29 -5.02
C THR A 503 -1.61 -6.32 -6.20
N GLN A 504 -2.81 -5.83 -6.42
CA GLN A 504 -3.10 -4.87 -7.49
C GLN A 504 -4.11 -3.83 -7.05
N THR A 505 -3.72 -2.57 -7.08
CA THR A 505 -4.61 -1.42 -6.97
C THR A 505 -5.11 -0.95 -8.34
N LEU A 506 -6.34 -0.47 -8.41
CA LEU A 506 -6.99 -0.01 -9.63
C LEU A 506 -7.95 1.11 -9.36
N PHE A 507 -8.24 1.87 -10.42
CA PHE A 507 -9.26 2.90 -10.39
C PHE A 507 -10.33 2.65 -11.45
N SER A 508 -11.57 2.86 -11.04
CA SER A 508 -12.74 2.81 -11.89
C SER A 508 -13.63 4.01 -11.58
N TYR A 509 -14.14 4.67 -12.59
CA TYR A 509 -14.92 5.90 -12.44
C TYR A 509 -16.33 5.71 -13.00
N PRO A 510 -17.22 4.99 -12.26
CA PRO A 510 -18.61 4.82 -12.70
C PRO A 510 -19.30 6.18 -12.79
N THR A 511 -20.15 6.32 -13.82
CA THR A 511 -20.86 7.58 -14.09
C THR A 511 -22.31 7.56 -13.61
N THR A 512 -22.80 6.38 -13.16
CA THR A 512 -24.17 6.23 -12.70
C THR A 512 -24.23 5.60 -11.31
N SER A 513 -25.20 6.05 -10.50
CA SER A 513 -25.44 5.49 -9.17
C SER A 513 -25.98 4.06 -9.19
N THR A 514 -26.42 3.57 -10.37
CA THR A 514 -26.94 2.22 -10.57
C THR A 514 -25.85 1.19 -10.91
N SER A 515 -24.60 1.62 -11.07
CA SER A 515 -23.45 0.73 -11.31
C SER A 515 -22.99 0.08 -10.00
N VAL A 516 -23.82 -0.84 -9.49
CA VAL A 516 -23.65 -1.49 -8.17
C VAL A 516 -23.65 -3.02 -8.25
N SER A 517 -23.95 -3.59 -9.42
CA SER A 517 -24.05 -5.05 -9.58
C SER A 517 -22.69 -5.72 -9.62
N VAL A 518 -22.67 -6.98 -9.20
CA VAL A 518 -21.51 -7.88 -9.30
C VAL A 518 -21.89 -9.11 -10.13
N GLY A 519 -20.97 -9.58 -10.95
CA GLY A 519 -21.15 -10.80 -11.75
C GLY A 519 -19.86 -11.59 -11.85
N LEU A 520 -20.01 -12.88 -12.14
CA LEU A 520 -18.89 -13.75 -12.51
C LEU A 520 -18.67 -13.63 -14.01
N ILE A 521 -17.40 -13.69 -14.45
CA ILE A 521 -17.05 -13.61 -15.86
C ILE A 521 -15.87 -14.53 -16.18
N GLY A 522 -15.87 -15.10 -17.38
CA GLY A 522 -14.80 -15.95 -17.89
C GLY A 522 -15.33 -17.15 -18.62
N ALA A 523 -14.44 -18.06 -19.03
CA ALA A 523 -14.81 -19.33 -19.65
C ALA A 523 -13.91 -20.46 -19.16
N HIS A 524 -14.51 -21.60 -18.85
CA HIS A 524 -13.83 -22.82 -18.42
C HIS A 524 -13.09 -22.69 -17.09
N CYS A 525 -13.72 -22.04 -16.12
CA CYS A 525 -13.26 -21.97 -14.74
C CYS A 525 -14.37 -22.28 -13.74
N VAL A 526 -13.99 -22.66 -12.54
CA VAL A 526 -14.91 -22.94 -11.44
C VAL A 526 -14.66 -21.96 -10.32
N PHE A 527 -15.70 -21.28 -9.89
CA PHE A 527 -15.68 -20.45 -8.68
C PHE A 527 -16.08 -21.27 -7.48
N HIS A 528 -15.42 -21.04 -6.35
CA HIS A 528 -15.69 -21.68 -5.08
C HIS A 528 -15.84 -20.64 -3.98
N SER A 529 -16.58 -20.96 -2.92
CA SER A 529 -16.60 -20.25 -1.64
C SER A 529 -16.78 -18.74 -1.74
N PHE A 530 -17.69 -18.27 -2.59
CA PHE A 530 -17.88 -16.83 -2.78
C PHE A 530 -18.64 -16.20 -1.60
N GLU A 531 -17.97 -15.32 -0.87
CA GLU A 531 -18.53 -14.53 0.22
C GLU A 531 -18.46 -13.04 -0.10
N SER A 532 -19.43 -12.26 0.38
CA SER A 532 -19.47 -10.82 0.19
C SER A 532 -20.11 -10.11 1.37
N TRP A 533 -19.59 -8.91 1.67
CA TRP A 533 -20.15 -7.93 2.61
C TRP A 533 -20.22 -6.58 1.95
N ASN A 534 -21.25 -5.79 2.26
CA ASN A 534 -21.16 -4.36 2.07
C ASN A 534 -20.25 -3.78 3.16
N MET A 535 -19.53 -2.72 2.81
CA MET A 535 -18.66 -2.02 3.74
C MET A 535 -19.30 -0.70 4.16
N ASN A 536 -19.23 -0.39 5.44
CA ASN A 536 -19.56 0.93 5.95
C ASN A 536 -18.36 1.88 5.73
N PRO A 537 -18.60 3.18 5.55
CA PRO A 537 -17.51 4.14 5.60
C PRO A 537 -16.88 4.14 7.01
N TYR A 538 -15.55 4.35 7.07
CA TYR A 538 -14.88 4.57 8.36
C TYR A 538 -15.38 5.87 9.00
N GLN A 539 -15.28 5.97 10.33
CA GLN A 539 -15.61 7.21 11.02
C GLN A 539 -14.48 8.22 10.84
N PHE A 540 -14.83 9.42 10.41
CA PHE A 540 -13.87 10.47 10.14
C PHE A 540 -14.28 11.77 10.84
N ASP A 541 -13.43 12.25 11.74
CA ASP A 541 -13.64 13.51 12.44
C ASP A 541 -12.63 14.57 11.96
N ALA A 542 -13.14 15.58 11.26
CA ALA A 542 -12.36 16.72 10.80
C ALA A 542 -12.63 18.00 11.64
N SER A 543 -13.33 17.91 12.77
CA SER A 543 -13.75 19.06 13.57
C SER A 543 -12.62 19.95 14.08
N LEU A 544 -11.39 19.39 14.18
CA LEU A 544 -10.22 20.15 14.62
C LEU A 544 -9.56 20.98 13.51
N VAL A 545 -10.00 20.79 12.25
CA VAL A 545 -9.46 21.49 11.08
C VAL A 545 -10.52 22.26 10.29
N MET A 546 -11.81 22.00 10.54
CA MET A 546 -12.94 22.79 10.03
C MET A 546 -13.06 24.11 10.79
#